data_19c0499487d10420d18da50f18d14da9
#
_entry.id   19c0499487d10420d18da50f18d14da9
#
_cell.length_a   1.000
_cell.length_b   1.000
_cell.length_c   1.000
_cell.angle_alpha   90.00
_cell.angle_beta   90.00
_cell.angle_gamma   90.00
#
_symmetry.space_group_name_H-M   'P 1'
#
loop_
_entity.id
_entity.type
_entity.pdbx_description
1 polymer ?
#
loop_
_entity_poly.entity_id
_entity_poly.type
_entity_poly.pdbx_seq_one_letter_code
_entity_poly.pdbx_strand_id
1 'polypeptide(L)'
;MSGEGRTRRPERAPSAPAPRATGGVVRLGLIPAPDTPAGIAKELASELPDLLGSRVDGSVSWDVFVVVDPLTGTGKEAPEILDECRKKMLSEGWDLALCLTDLPVYRGGRLVAADLSSERGVAGLSLPAMGALRLRRRSREATLRLVQELYEKVHQSEADATLPKRSPRSSGFVGPFRRVDPPDEDMKAMDVDARFAATGLLGRIGLWSGMVLANRPWGMLPAFKGAIAAAFATGAYALVITTLWVLADSVGWARLLLLMVTAIVAMVAWIIVAHHLWERPEDPDQQKWAALYNGVSVLTVTSAVVCAYAILFALILLAAWVFVPGGYFQTILKHPVGFGEYLTLSWLAASLATVAGALGASLEDEETVRKASYGYRQRRRHENDDAETQ
;
A
#
# COMPACT_ATOMS: atom_id res chain seq x y z
N MET A 1 24.19 18.57 51.30
CA MET A 1 23.71 19.59 50.33
C MET A 1 23.00 18.82 49.24
N SER A 2 21.69 18.74 49.38
CA SER A 2 20.81 17.97 48.53
C SER A 2 20.36 18.84 47.34
N GLY A 3 20.65 18.44 46.12
CA GLY A 3 20.20 19.08 44.91
C GLY A 3 19.02 18.32 44.32
N GLU A 4 17.81 18.79 44.57
CA GLU A 4 16.58 18.28 43.95
C GLU A 4 16.55 18.61 42.45
N GLY A 5 16.69 17.59 41.62
CA GLY A 5 16.44 17.65 40.18
C GLY A 5 14.93 17.80 39.92
N ARG A 6 14.46 19.03 39.71
CA ARG A 6 13.11 19.29 39.18
C ARG A 6 13.04 18.77 37.74
N THR A 7 12.39 17.65 37.53
CA THR A 7 11.91 17.21 36.20
C THR A 7 10.90 18.25 35.69
N ARG A 8 11.27 18.99 34.64
CA ARG A 8 10.36 19.87 33.93
C ARG A 8 9.27 19.02 33.29
N ARG A 9 8.04 19.19 33.73
CA ARG A 9 6.83 18.69 33.07
C ARG A 9 6.81 19.28 31.64
N PRO A 10 6.60 18.48 30.58
CA PRO A 10 6.48 19.04 29.23
C PRO A 10 5.33 20.06 29.21
N GLU A 11 5.61 21.20 28.63
CA GLU A 11 4.68 22.33 28.47
C GLU A 11 3.51 21.87 27.62
N ARG A 12 2.30 21.95 28.14
CA ARG A 12 1.07 21.55 27.44
C ARG A 12 0.93 22.43 26.19
N ALA A 13 0.97 21.82 25.01
CA ALA A 13 0.77 22.54 23.75
C ALA A 13 -0.59 23.26 23.76
N PRO A 14 -0.72 24.47 23.21
CA PRO A 14 -1.99 25.20 23.18
C PRO A 14 -3.05 24.38 22.45
N SER A 15 -4.25 24.29 23.02
CA SER A 15 -5.42 23.65 22.39
C SER A 15 -5.75 24.28 21.05
N ALA A 16 -6.29 23.47 20.12
CA ALA A 16 -6.71 23.96 18.80
C ALA A 16 -7.72 25.11 18.96
N PRO A 17 -7.68 26.15 18.12
CA PRO A 17 -8.73 27.17 18.13
C PRO A 17 -10.05 26.49 17.76
N ALA A 18 -11.09 26.77 18.56
CA ALA A 18 -12.41 26.23 18.34
C ALA A 18 -13.00 26.66 16.99
N PRO A 19 -13.64 25.76 16.25
CA PRO A 19 -14.41 26.16 15.07
C PRO A 19 -15.58 27.03 15.50
N ARG A 20 -15.74 28.20 14.88
CA ARG A 20 -16.78 29.18 15.22
C ARG A 20 -18.16 28.63 14.94
N ALA A 21 -18.99 28.52 15.98
CA ALA A 21 -20.34 27.98 15.92
C ALA A 21 -21.33 28.84 15.11
N THR A 22 -22.36 28.16 14.57
CA THR A 22 -23.60 28.63 13.93
C THR A 22 -23.47 29.47 12.66
N GLY A 23 -23.69 28.83 11.51
CA GLY A 23 -23.73 29.47 10.19
C GLY A 23 -22.35 29.72 9.56
N GLY A 24 -21.31 29.06 10.08
CA GLY A 24 -19.93 29.22 9.67
C GLY A 24 -19.49 28.21 8.58
N VAL A 25 -18.32 28.47 8.01
CA VAL A 25 -17.62 27.55 7.10
C VAL A 25 -16.62 26.74 7.92
N VAL A 26 -16.70 25.41 7.82
CA VAL A 26 -15.69 24.49 8.40
C VAL A 26 -14.67 24.13 7.34
N ARG A 27 -13.40 24.42 7.59
CA ARG A 27 -12.28 24.16 6.68
C ARG A 27 -11.59 22.87 7.06
N LEU A 28 -11.72 21.86 6.18
CA LEU A 28 -11.08 20.56 6.33
C LEU A 28 -9.88 20.45 5.39
N GLY A 29 -8.67 20.27 5.96
CA GLY A 29 -7.47 19.97 5.20
C GLY A 29 -7.28 18.46 5.02
N LEU A 30 -7.09 18.00 3.78
CA LEU A 30 -6.57 16.68 3.46
C LEU A 30 -5.10 16.79 3.13
N ILE A 31 -4.26 16.09 3.90
CA ILE A 31 -2.79 16.12 3.74
C ILE A 31 -2.35 14.72 3.31
N PRO A 32 -2.44 14.39 2.02
CA PRO A 32 -1.99 13.10 1.52
C PRO A 32 -0.49 13.07 1.29
N ALA A 33 0.13 11.91 1.51
CA ALA A 33 1.42 11.57 0.93
C ALA A 33 1.33 11.58 -0.60
N PRO A 34 2.46 11.76 -1.31
CA PRO A 34 2.51 11.69 -2.77
C PRO A 34 1.94 10.38 -3.34
N ASP A 35 1.73 10.33 -4.66
CA ASP A 35 1.26 9.17 -5.44
C ASP A 35 -0.20 8.74 -5.12
N THR A 36 -0.41 7.51 -4.66
CA THR A 36 -1.73 6.92 -4.46
C THR A 36 -2.59 7.69 -3.45
N PRO A 37 -2.07 8.13 -2.29
CA PRO A 37 -2.85 8.95 -1.35
C PRO A 37 -3.32 10.26 -1.96
N ALA A 38 -2.45 10.95 -2.72
CA ALA A 38 -2.78 12.22 -3.38
C ALA A 38 -3.91 12.05 -4.42
N GLY A 39 -3.88 10.93 -5.17
CA GLY A 39 -4.96 10.61 -6.12
C GLY A 39 -6.30 10.41 -5.42
N ILE A 40 -6.31 9.63 -4.33
CA ILE A 40 -7.52 9.38 -3.53
C ILE A 40 -8.03 10.66 -2.87
N ALA A 41 -7.14 11.48 -2.30
CA ALA A 41 -7.52 12.73 -1.66
C ALA A 41 -8.19 13.72 -2.64
N LYS A 42 -7.68 13.82 -3.86
CA LYS A 42 -8.29 14.66 -4.91
C LYS A 42 -9.70 14.22 -5.29
N GLU A 43 -9.91 12.90 -5.41
CA GLU A 43 -11.24 12.34 -5.67
C GLU A 43 -12.19 12.60 -4.48
N LEU A 44 -11.71 12.38 -3.25
CA LEU A 44 -12.48 12.62 -2.04
C LEU A 44 -12.87 14.09 -1.87
N ALA A 45 -11.96 15.02 -2.16
CA ALA A 45 -12.23 16.46 -2.00
C ALA A 45 -13.42 16.96 -2.81
N SER A 46 -13.72 16.33 -3.95
CA SER A 46 -14.88 16.68 -4.77
C SER A 46 -16.21 16.14 -4.23
N GLU A 47 -16.18 15.05 -3.44
CA GLU A 47 -17.40 14.40 -2.93
C GLU A 47 -17.68 14.77 -1.46
N LEU A 48 -16.63 15.09 -0.69
CA LEU A 48 -16.71 15.29 0.76
C LEU A 48 -17.62 16.45 1.20
N PRO A 49 -17.62 17.64 0.57
CA PRO A 49 -18.47 18.73 1.03
C PRO A 49 -19.95 18.33 1.13
N ASP A 50 -20.51 17.72 0.10
CA ASP A 50 -21.89 17.27 0.06
C ASP A 50 -22.15 16.13 1.07
N LEU A 51 -21.21 15.20 1.18
CA LEU A 51 -21.33 14.06 2.09
C LEU A 51 -21.24 14.50 3.56
N LEU A 52 -20.36 15.45 3.90
CA LEU A 52 -20.24 15.98 5.26
C LEU A 52 -21.47 16.83 5.62
N GLY A 53 -21.95 17.68 4.72
CA GLY A 53 -23.18 18.43 4.92
C GLY A 53 -24.39 17.53 5.15
N SER A 54 -24.49 16.40 4.44
CA SER A 54 -25.63 15.50 4.58
C SER A 54 -25.53 14.52 5.76
N ARG A 55 -24.32 14.17 6.23
CA ARG A 55 -24.13 13.09 7.21
C ARG A 55 -23.55 13.54 8.56
N VAL A 56 -22.89 14.69 8.60
CA VAL A 56 -22.24 15.20 9.81
C VAL A 56 -22.99 16.41 10.34
N ASP A 57 -22.96 17.51 9.60
CA ASP A 57 -23.69 18.71 9.98
C ASP A 57 -24.10 19.53 8.74
N GLY A 58 -25.40 19.61 8.50
CA GLY A 58 -25.98 20.40 7.39
C GLY A 58 -26.20 21.86 7.72
N SER A 59 -25.94 22.31 8.94
CA SER A 59 -26.05 23.70 9.36
C SER A 59 -24.83 24.55 9.02
N VAL A 60 -23.72 23.91 8.68
CA VAL A 60 -22.44 24.54 8.28
C VAL A 60 -22.08 24.20 6.83
N SER A 61 -21.34 25.10 6.19
CA SER A 61 -20.72 24.84 4.89
C SER A 61 -19.36 24.17 5.10
N TRP A 62 -19.02 23.18 4.26
CA TRP A 62 -17.77 22.45 4.34
C TRP A 62 -16.86 22.81 3.16
N ASP A 63 -15.70 23.39 3.46
CA ASP A 63 -14.65 23.65 2.49
C ASP A 63 -13.53 22.60 2.65
N VAL A 64 -13.22 21.86 1.58
CA VAL A 64 -12.22 20.79 1.59
C VAL A 64 -11.01 21.18 0.74
N PHE A 65 -9.86 21.21 1.38
CA PHE A 65 -8.58 21.55 0.75
C PHE A 65 -7.69 20.31 0.65
N VAL A 66 -6.85 20.24 -0.39
CA VAL A 66 -5.87 19.17 -0.56
C VAL A 66 -4.49 19.77 -0.73
N VAL A 67 -3.59 19.45 0.19
CA VAL A 67 -2.19 19.84 0.12
C VAL A 67 -1.33 18.58 0.23
N VAL A 68 -0.62 18.23 -0.83
CA VAL A 68 0.28 17.06 -0.84
C VAL A 68 1.52 17.39 -0.05
N ASP A 69 1.83 16.54 0.94
CA ASP A 69 3.00 16.70 1.79
C ASP A 69 3.82 15.40 1.82
N PRO A 70 5.10 15.43 1.37
CA PRO A 70 5.97 14.27 1.43
C PRO A 70 6.19 13.73 2.85
N LEU A 71 6.17 14.59 3.88
CA LEU A 71 6.41 14.22 5.27
C LEU A 71 5.36 13.25 5.83
N THR A 72 4.13 13.27 5.30
CA THR A 72 3.10 12.30 5.69
C THR A 72 3.39 10.87 5.21
N GLY A 73 4.38 10.72 4.35
CA GLY A 73 4.89 9.44 3.84
C GLY A 73 6.31 9.11 4.30
N THR A 74 6.91 9.85 5.24
CA THR A 74 8.21 9.51 5.83
C THR A 74 8.02 8.46 6.94
N GLY A 75 9.06 7.65 7.19
CA GLY A 75 9.01 6.59 8.22
C GLY A 75 9.01 7.09 9.67
N LYS A 76 8.68 8.35 9.88
CA LYS A 76 8.51 8.95 11.19
C LYS A 76 7.44 8.23 12.00
N GLU A 77 7.58 8.26 13.30
CA GLU A 77 6.60 7.65 14.18
C GLU A 77 5.23 8.35 14.07
N ALA A 78 4.12 7.63 14.29
CA ALA A 78 2.77 8.19 14.15
C ALA A 78 2.52 9.50 14.95
N PRO A 79 3.13 9.75 16.12
CA PRO A 79 3.04 11.05 16.80
C PRO A 79 3.58 12.20 15.96
N GLU A 80 4.73 11.99 15.31
CA GLU A 80 5.36 12.99 14.46
C GLU A 80 4.50 13.32 13.24
N ILE A 81 3.84 12.32 12.65
CA ILE A 81 2.91 12.53 11.54
C ILE A 81 1.71 13.39 11.98
N LEU A 82 1.14 13.14 13.17
CA LEU A 82 0.03 13.95 13.69
C LEU A 82 0.49 15.35 14.06
N ASP A 83 1.71 15.53 14.57
CA ASP A 83 2.29 16.82 14.89
C ASP A 83 2.56 17.66 13.63
N GLU A 84 3.11 17.06 12.58
CA GLU A 84 3.29 17.72 11.28
C GLU A 84 1.94 18.08 10.63
N CYS A 85 0.97 17.15 10.70
CA CYS A 85 -0.40 17.41 10.27
C CYS A 85 -1.00 18.64 10.98
N ARG A 86 -0.80 18.75 12.30
CA ARG A 86 -1.24 19.91 13.08
C ARG A 86 -0.53 21.19 12.68
N LYS A 87 0.79 21.18 12.53
CA LYS A 87 1.55 22.36 12.09
C LYS A 87 1.01 22.88 10.76
N LYS A 88 0.78 21.97 9.82
CA LYS A 88 0.25 22.31 8.49
C LYS A 88 -1.16 22.87 8.58
N MET A 89 -2.04 22.24 9.39
CA MET A 89 -3.40 22.71 9.66
C MET A 89 -3.40 24.15 10.16
N LEU A 90 -2.54 24.45 11.14
CA LEU A 90 -2.42 25.79 11.73
C LEU A 90 -1.87 26.81 10.75
N SER A 91 -0.86 26.45 9.94
CA SER A 91 -0.27 27.35 8.95
C SER A 91 -1.23 27.72 7.81
N GLU A 92 -2.12 26.80 7.44
CA GLU A 92 -3.11 27.01 6.37
C GLU A 92 -4.44 27.60 6.91
N GLY A 93 -4.59 27.71 8.23
CA GLY A 93 -5.80 28.24 8.87
C GLY A 93 -7.02 27.33 8.74
N TRP A 94 -6.83 26.00 8.75
CA TRP A 94 -7.92 25.02 8.73
C TRP A 94 -8.41 24.73 10.17
N ASP A 95 -9.67 24.29 10.25
CA ASP A 95 -10.29 23.93 11.52
C ASP A 95 -10.02 22.47 11.89
N LEU A 96 -9.97 21.59 10.89
CA LEU A 96 -9.69 20.15 11.02
C LEU A 96 -8.71 19.70 9.94
N ALA A 97 -7.90 18.67 10.24
CA ALA A 97 -7.07 18.07 9.21
C ALA A 97 -7.03 16.55 9.28
N LEU A 98 -6.90 15.91 8.11
CA LEU A 98 -6.76 14.46 7.95
C LEU A 98 -5.52 14.15 7.12
N CYS A 99 -4.55 13.48 7.72
CA CYS A 99 -3.40 12.92 7.03
C CYS A 99 -3.75 11.59 6.38
N LEU A 100 -3.33 11.40 5.12
CA LEU A 100 -3.48 10.16 4.37
C LEU A 100 -2.09 9.63 4.03
N THR A 101 -1.67 8.55 4.70
CA THR A 101 -0.34 7.96 4.48
C THR A 101 -0.41 6.66 3.69
N ASP A 102 0.61 6.40 2.89
CA ASP A 102 0.84 5.11 2.22
C ASP A 102 1.71 4.16 3.07
N LEU A 103 2.03 4.57 4.31
CA LEU A 103 2.77 3.75 5.25
C LEU A 103 1.86 2.85 6.09
N PRO A 104 2.28 1.61 6.39
CA PRO A 104 1.65 0.82 7.43
C PRO A 104 2.04 1.37 8.80
N VAL A 105 1.07 1.62 9.63
CA VAL A 105 1.28 2.06 11.01
C VAL A 105 1.08 0.89 11.96
N TYR A 106 2.10 0.58 12.76
CA TYR A 106 2.04 -0.46 13.80
C TYR A 106 2.26 0.14 15.17
N ARG A 107 1.46 -0.29 16.15
CA ARG A 107 1.61 0.06 17.56
C ARG A 107 1.28 -1.15 18.44
N GLY A 108 2.15 -1.45 19.39
CA GLY A 108 1.96 -2.61 20.28
C GLY A 108 1.75 -3.94 19.56
N GLY A 109 2.36 -4.13 18.38
CA GLY A 109 2.20 -5.32 17.55
C GLY A 109 0.86 -5.40 16.79
N ARG A 110 0.03 -4.35 16.82
CA ARG A 110 -1.24 -4.25 16.11
C ARG A 110 -1.13 -3.32 14.91
N LEU A 111 -1.78 -3.68 13.83
CA LEU A 111 -1.93 -2.80 12.67
C LEU A 111 -2.93 -1.70 12.98
N VAL A 112 -2.48 -0.47 12.92
CA VAL A 112 -3.33 0.72 13.10
C VAL A 112 -3.81 1.20 11.75
N ALA A 113 -5.13 1.31 11.59
CA ALA A 113 -5.75 1.86 10.40
C ALA A 113 -5.90 3.39 10.49
N ALA A 114 -6.22 3.87 11.69
CA ALA A 114 -6.39 5.29 11.92
C ALA A 114 -6.15 5.63 13.39
N ASP A 115 -5.57 6.79 13.63
CA ASP A 115 -5.45 7.47 14.91
C ASP A 115 -6.14 8.83 14.83
N LEU A 116 -6.78 9.25 15.94
CA LEU A 116 -7.51 10.51 16.04
C LEU A 116 -7.13 11.23 17.33
N SER A 117 -6.83 12.52 17.23
CA SER A 117 -6.57 13.42 18.35
C SER A 117 -7.49 14.64 18.27
N SER A 118 -8.50 14.69 19.13
CA SER A 118 -9.43 15.82 19.21
C SER A 118 -8.79 17.09 19.79
N GLU A 119 -7.85 16.92 20.72
CA GLU A 119 -7.09 18.04 21.29
C GLU A 119 -6.26 18.78 20.23
N ARG A 120 -5.78 18.02 19.24
CA ARG A 120 -5.00 18.57 18.11
C ARG A 120 -5.85 18.96 16.91
N GLY A 121 -7.10 18.52 16.82
CA GLY A 121 -7.97 18.74 15.67
C GLY A 121 -7.55 17.91 14.43
N VAL A 122 -6.80 16.81 14.62
CA VAL A 122 -6.22 16.05 13.51
C VAL A 122 -6.51 14.55 13.62
N ALA A 123 -6.54 13.89 12.46
CA ALA A 123 -6.57 12.44 12.37
C ALA A 123 -5.61 11.93 11.29
N GLY A 124 -5.13 10.70 11.48
CA GLY A 124 -4.28 9.99 10.52
C GLY A 124 -4.98 8.74 9.99
N LEU A 125 -4.91 8.50 8.68
CA LEU A 125 -5.45 7.31 8.02
C LEU A 125 -4.36 6.60 7.21
N SER A 126 -4.08 5.34 7.53
CA SER A 126 -3.19 4.46 6.78
C SER A 126 -3.95 3.77 5.65
N LEU A 127 -3.68 4.14 4.40
CA LEU A 127 -4.33 3.55 3.23
C LEU A 127 -3.98 2.06 3.03
N PRO A 128 -2.72 1.59 3.26
CA PRO A 128 -2.42 0.16 3.18
C PRO A 128 -3.29 -0.70 4.10
N ALA A 129 -3.66 -0.18 5.26
CA ALA A 129 -4.55 -0.87 6.17
C ALA A 129 -5.94 -1.13 5.56
N MET A 130 -6.41 -0.27 4.66
CA MET A 130 -7.72 -0.45 3.99
C MET A 130 -7.77 -1.64 3.03
N GLY A 131 -6.61 -2.20 2.64
CA GLY A 131 -6.49 -3.31 1.71
C GLY A 131 -6.72 -2.91 0.24
N ALA A 132 -6.36 -3.82 -0.68
CA ALA A 132 -6.46 -3.55 -2.13
C ALA A 132 -7.90 -3.48 -2.64
N LEU A 133 -8.78 -4.34 -2.09
CA LEU A 133 -10.14 -4.46 -2.59
C LEU A 133 -11.01 -3.28 -2.14
N ARG A 134 -11.58 -2.56 -3.13
CA ARG A 134 -12.48 -1.41 -2.91
C ARG A 134 -11.81 -0.29 -2.09
N LEU A 135 -10.51 -0.06 -2.29
CA LEU A 135 -9.72 0.91 -1.53
C LEU A 135 -10.40 2.30 -1.49
N ARG A 136 -10.83 2.83 -2.65
CA ARG A 136 -11.51 4.14 -2.73
C ARG A 136 -12.76 4.22 -1.85
N ARG A 137 -13.63 3.21 -1.94
CA ARG A 137 -14.85 3.17 -1.13
C ARG A 137 -14.54 3.10 0.36
N ARG A 138 -13.59 2.24 0.75
CA ARG A 138 -13.19 2.08 2.16
C ARG A 138 -12.53 3.35 2.70
N SER A 139 -11.64 3.97 1.93
CA SER A 139 -11.02 5.24 2.31
C SER A 139 -12.05 6.35 2.49
N ARG A 140 -13.05 6.46 1.58
CA ARG A 140 -14.15 7.41 1.72
C ARG A 140 -14.95 7.19 3.01
N GLU A 141 -15.38 5.95 3.26
CA GLU A 141 -16.13 5.60 4.46
C GLU A 141 -15.31 5.84 5.73
N ALA A 142 -14.01 5.55 5.72
CA ALA A 142 -13.10 5.81 6.83
C ALA A 142 -12.92 7.31 7.07
N THR A 143 -12.67 8.09 6.02
CA THR A 143 -12.54 9.55 6.09
C THR A 143 -13.79 10.20 6.68
N LEU A 144 -14.98 9.83 6.18
CA LEU A 144 -16.25 10.37 6.70
C LEU A 144 -16.42 10.10 8.19
N ARG A 145 -16.10 8.88 8.65
CA ARG A 145 -16.21 8.52 10.07
C ARG A 145 -15.19 9.25 10.94
N LEU A 146 -13.96 9.37 10.48
CA LEU A 146 -12.91 10.09 11.22
C LEU A 146 -13.24 11.56 11.34
N VAL A 147 -13.67 12.19 10.25
CA VAL A 147 -14.07 13.61 10.27
C VAL A 147 -15.30 13.81 11.15
N GLN A 148 -16.29 12.92 11.07
CA GLN A 148 -17.46 12.98 11.96
C GLN A 148 -17.07 12.88 13.44
N GLU A 149 -16.28 11.86 13.81
CA GLU A 149 -15.85 11.66 15.19
C GLU A 149 -14.98 12.82 15.68
N LEU A 150 -14.11 13.36 14.82
CA LEU A 150 -13.26 14.49 15.12
C LEU A 150 -14.10 15.76 15.35
N TYR A 151 -15.03 16.06 14.45
CA TYR A 151 -15.92 17.20 14.52
C TYR A 151 -16.80 17.15 15.78
N GLU A 152 -17.44 16.00 16.06
CA GLU A 152 -18.25 15.80 17.25
C GLU A 152 -17.48 16.02 18.54
N LYS A 153 -16.22 15.50 18.65
CA LYS A 153 -15.41 15.65 19.86
C LYS A 153 -14.88 17.06 20.05
N VAL A 154 -14.45 17.75 19.00
CA VAL A 154 -14.00 19.13 19.08
C VAL A 154 -15.14 20.03 19.55
N HIS A 155 -16.37 19.86 19.03
CA HIS A 155 -17.53 20.65 19.44
C HIS A 155 -18.09 20.27 20.81
N GLN A 156 -18.03 18.98 21.20
CA GLN A 156 -18.44 18.54 22.55
C GLN A 156 -17.49 19.04 23.63
N SER A 157 -16.22 19.23 23.34
CA SER A 157 -15.27 19.80 24.29
C SER A 157 -15.63 21.24 24.69
N GLU A 158 -16.37 21.96 23.84
CA GLU A 158 -16.85 23.33 24.11
C GLU A 158 -18.20 23.36 24.86
N ALA A 159 -19.09 22.39 24.55
CA ALA A 159 -20.46 22.43 25.06
C ALA A 159 -20.64 21.78 26.42
N ASP A 160 -19.67 20.98 26.91
CA ASP A 160 -20.00 20.05 28.02
C ASP A 160 -18.99 19.96 29.14
N ALA A 161 -19.15 20.85 30.12
CA ALA A 161 -18.83 20.57 31.53
C ALA A 161 -19.98 19.88 32.30
N THR A 162 -21.14 19.61 31.68
CA THR A 162 -22.39 19.33 32.44
C THR A 162 -23.24 18.13 32.01
N LEU A 163 -22.93 17.40 30.92
CA LEU A 163 -23.76 16.27 30.49
C LEU A 163 -23.03 14.91 30.51
N PRO A 164 -23.71 13.78 30.82
CA PRO A 164 -23.06 12.48 30.89
C PRO A 164 -22.58 12.04 29.51
N LYS A 165 -21.27 11.70 29.41
CA LYS A 165 -20.62 11.17 28.21
C LYS A 165 -21.45 10.01 27.61
N ARG A 166 -22.17 10.28 26.54
CA ARG A 166 -22.68 9.21 25.68
C ARG A 166 -21.47 8.59 24.99
N SER A 167 -21.08 7.43 25.47
CA SER A 167 -20.10 6.59 24.73
C SER A 167 -20.63 6.34 23.34
N PRO A 168 -19.91 6.69 22.27
CA PRO A 168 -20.33 6.33 20.93
C PRO A 168 -20.48 4.81 20.90
N ARG A 169 -21.68 4.33 20.52
CA ARG A 169 -21.94 2.90 20.36
C ARG A 169 -20.86 2.35 19.42
N SER A 170 -20.22 1.28 19.82
CA SER A 170 -19.18 0.54 19.12
C SER A 170 -19.65 0.05 17.74
N SER A 171 -19.84 0.96 16.79
CA SER A 171 -19.99 0.58 15.40
C SER A 171 -18.59 0.29 14.88
N GLY A 172 -18.36 -0.95 14.41
CA GLY A 172 -17.08 -1.33 13.84
C GLY A 172 -16.62 -0.32 12.78
N PHE A 173 -15.33 -0.01 12.80
CA PHE A 173 -14.69 0.77 11.74
C PHE A 173 -14.77 0.01 10.41
N VAL A 174 -14.26 0.58 9.33
CA VAL A 174 -14.33 -0.04 8.00
C VAL A 174 -13.51 -1.34 7.94
N GLY A 175 -14.14 -2.47 7.61
CA GLY A 175 -13.46 -3.76 7.48
C GLY A 175 -13.15 -4.44 8.83
N PRO A 176 -11.97 -5.07 9.00
CA PRO A 176 -11.61 -5.84 10.19
C PRO A 176 -11.13 -4.98 11.38
N PHE A 177 -11.18 -3.66 11.24
CA PHE A 177 -10.68 -2.74 12.25
C PHE A 177 -11.71 -2.47 13.33
N ARG A 178 -11.24 -2.48 14.57
CA ARG A 178 -12.04 -2.17 15.75
C ARG A 178 -11.36 -1.07 16.55
N ARG A 179 -12.16 -0.29 17.29
CA ARG A 179 -11.64 0.66 18.24
C ARG A 179 -10.88 -0.07 19.33
N VAL A 180 -9.75 0.49 19.73
CA VAL A 180 -8.97 0.00 20.88
C VAL A 180 -9.58 0.59 22.15
N ASP A 181 -10.19 -0.28 22.96
CA ASP A 181 -10.78 0.07 24.25
C ASP A 181 -10.34 -0.96 25.31
N PRO A 182 -9.88 -0.56 26.48
CA PRO A 182 -9.58 0.82 26.91
C PRO A 182 -8.35 1.41 26.19
N PRO A 183 -8.19 2.75 26.20
CA PRO A 183 -7.00 3.39 25.65
C PRO A 183 -5.73 2.85 26.32
N ASP A 184 -4.74 2.43 25.53
CA ASP A 184 -3.45 1.98 26.04
C ASP A 184 -2.58 3.19 26.51
N GLU A 185 -1.45 2.90 27.18
CA GLU A 185 -0.55 3.94 27.69
C GLU A 185 0.06 4.77 26.55
N ASP A 186 0.33 4.15 25.40
CA ASP A 186 0.84 4.83 24.21
C ASP A 186 -0.16 5.84 23.67
N MET A 187 -1.45 5.52 23.67
CA MET A 187 -2.50 6.46 23.24
C MET A 187 -2.56 7.70 24.14
N LYS A 188 -2.44 7.50 25.45
CA LYS A 188 -2.43 8.60 26.42
C LYS A 188 -1.20 9.48 26.30
N ALA A 189 -0.03 8.87 26.06
CA ALA A 189 1.22 9.59 25.87
C ALA A 189 1.24 10.45 24.60
N MET A 190 0.44 10.06 23.60
CA MET A 190 0.37 10.70 22.28
C MET A 190 -0.85 11.62 22.10
N ASP A 191 -1.68 11.84 23.14
CA ASP A 191 -2.96 12.55 23.06
C ASP A 191 -3.89 11.99 21.97
N VAL A 192 -3.90 10.66 21.79
CA VAL A 192 -4.76 9.97 20.84
C VAL A 192 -6.03 9.50 21.56
N ASP A 193 -7.17 10.04 21.17
CA ASP A 193 -8.48 9.74 21.78
C ASP A 193 -9.14 8.50 21.22
N ALA A 194 -8.84 8.16 19.98
CA ALA A 194 -9.36 6.98 19.32
C ALA A 194 -8.31 6.37 18.41
N ARG A 195 -8.15 5.06 18.53
CA ARG A 195 -7.30 4.24 17.66
C ARG A 195 -8.13 3.11 17.07
N PHE A 196 -8.01 2.92 15.76
CA PHE A 196 -8.66 1.82 15.06
C PHE A 196 -7.59 0.85 14.60
N ALA A 197 -7.58 -0.35 15.18
CA ALA A 197 -6.58 -1.37 14.90
C ALA A 197 -7.21 -2.69 14.47
N ALA A 198 -6.50 -3.46 13.65
CA ALA A 198 -6.87 -4.82 13.30
C ALA A 198 -6.00 -5.82 14.06
N THR A 199 -6.64 -6.90 14.46
CA THR A 199 -5.98 -8.09 15.02
C THR A 199 -6.25 -9.28 14.13
N GLY A 200 -5.25 -10.17 13.96
CA GLY A 200 -5.41 -11.45 13.28
C GLY A 200 -5.05 -11.45 11.80
N LEU A 201 -5.29 -12.62 11.16
CA LEU A 201 -4.86 -12.91 9.79
C LEU A 201 -5.52 -12.00 8.73
N LEU A 202 -6.80 -11.69 8.88
CA LEU A 202 -7.53 -10.84 7.91
C LEU A 202 -6.96 -9.42 7.85
N GLY A 203 -6.53 -8.86 8.98
CA GLY A 203 -5.85 -7.57 9.02
C GLY A 203 -4.51 -7.62 8.29
N ARG A 204 -3.73 -8.69 8.49
CA ARG A 204 -2.44 -8.90 7.81
C ARG A 204 -2.60 -9.06 6.30
N ILE A 205 -3.54 -9.89 5.84
CA ILE A 205 -3.82 -10.07 4.40
C ILE A 205 -4.29 -8.75 3.78
N GLY A 206 -5.18 -8.02 4.46
CA GLY A 206 -5.62 -6.69 4.02
C GLY A 206 -4.46 -5.73 3.85
N LEU A 207 -3.57 -5.65 4.84
CA LEU A 207 -2.38 -4.82 4.78
C LEU A 207 -1.46 -5.18 3.62
N TRP A 208 -1.08 -6.46 3.51
CA TRP A 208 -0.17 -6.90 2.45
C TRP A 208 -0.72 -6.60 1.07
N SER A 209 -2.01 -6.88 0.84
CA SER A 209 -2.67 -6.53 -0.43
C SER A 209 -2.70 -5.02 -0.67
N GLY A 210 -2.93 -4.23 0.37
CA GLY A 210 -2.91 -2.76 0.28
C GLY A 210 -1.53 -2.19 -0.03
N MET A 211 -0.48 -2.71 0.62
CA MET A 211 0.90 -2.30 0.35
C MET A 211 1.35 -2.67 -1.07
N VAL A 212 1.00 -3.88 -1.54
CA VAL A 212 1.27 -4.30 -2.93
C VAL A 212 0.56 -3.38 -3.92
N LEU A 213 -0.71 -3.06 -3.68
CA LEU A 213 -1.45 -2.15 -4.55
C LEU A 213 -0.85 -0.74 -4.55
N ALA A 214 -0.43 -0.23 -3.38
CA ALA A 214 0.24 1.06 -3.25
C ALA A 214 1.56 1.10 -4.05
N ASN A 215 2.26 -0.02 -4.15
CA ASN A 215 3.49 -0.17 -4.93
C ASN A 215 3.26 -0.24 -6.45
N ARG A 216 2.00 -0.36 -6.90
CA ARG A 216 1.66 -0.42 -8.34
C ARG A 216 2.52 -1.42 -9.11
N PRO A 217 2.44 -2.74 -8.84
CA PRO A 217 3.32 -3.73 -9.47
C PRO A 217 3.28 -3.72 -11.00
N TRP A 218 2.16 -3.33 -11.60
CA TRP A 218 2.06 -3.11 -13.06
C TRP A 218 2.93 -1.95 -13.56
N GLY A 219 3.29 -1.00 -12.72
CA GLY A 219 4.25 0.07 -13.02
C GLY A 219 5.68 -0.43 -13.21
N MET A 220 5.98 -1.66 -12.77
CA MET A 220 7.27 -2.33 -13.00
C MET A 220 7.33 -3.02 -14.38
N LEU A 221 6.19 -3.29 -15.04
CA LEU A 221 6.18 -4.00 -16.33
C LEU A 221 7.02 -3.32 -17.41
N PRO A 222 7.02 -1.98 -17.57
CA PRO A 222 7.91 -1.33 -18.53
C PRO A 222 9.40 -1.54 -18.23
N ALA A 223 9.77 -1.75 -16.95
CA ALA A 223 11.15 -2.09 -16.58
C ALA A 223 11.56 -3.49 -17.05
N PHE A 224 10.60 -4.39 -17.20
CA PHE A 224 10.85 -5.77 -17.65
C PHE A 224 10.73 -5.99 -19.17
N LYS A 225 10.60 -4.93 -19.96
CA LYS A 225 10.40 -5.04 -21.42
C LYS A 225 11.52 -5.83 -22.11
N GLY A 226 12.78 -5.61 -21.71
CA GLY A 226 13.93 -6.32 -22.26
C GLY A 226 13.94 -7.80 -21.84
N ALA A 227 13.67 -8.07 -20.55
CA ALA A 227 13.55 -9.44 -20.04
C ALA A 227 12.40 -10.20 -20.71
N ILE A 228 11.23 -9.55 -20.89
CA ILE A 228 10.10 -10.14 -21.59
C ILE A 228 10.45 -10.39 -23.07
N ALA A 229 11.12 -9.47 -23.75
CA ALA A 229 11.53 -9.64 -25.15
C ALA A 229 12.53 -10.78 -25.31
N ALA A 230 13.55 -10.87 -24.45
CA ALA A 230 14.52 -11.98 -24.46
C ALA A 230 13.86 -13.33 -24.16
N ALA A 231 12.96 -13.35 -23.15
CA ALA A 231 12.18 -14.54 -22.83
C ALA A 231 11.26 -14.95 -24.00
N PHE A 232 10.60 -13.99 -24.64
CA PHE A 232 9.76 -14.27 -25.81
C PHE A 232 10.56 -14.85 -26.99
N ALA A 233 11.74 -14.27 -27.28
CA ALA A 233 12.62 -14.80 -28.32
C ALA A 233 13.03 -16.25 -28.02
N THR A 234 13.40 -16.54 -26.76
CA THR A 234 13.74 -17.91 -26.33
C THR A 234 12.53 -18.86 -26.43
N GLY A 235 11.35 -18.41 -25.99
CA GLY A 235 10.12 -19.19 -26.09
C GLY A 235 9.68 -19.44 -27.53
N ALA A 236 9.80 -18.44 -28.40
CA ALA A 236 9.50 -18.58 -29.82
C ALA A 236 10.46 -19.56 -30.50
N TYR A 237 11.75 -19.52 -30.13
CA TYR A 237 12.72 -20.52 -30.62
C TYR A 237 12.37 -21.94 -30.13
N ALA A 238 11.91 -22.07 -28.88
CA ALA A 238 11.46 -23.35 -28.34
C ALA A 238 10.31 -23.99 -29.15
N LEU A 239 9.45 -23.18 -29.78
CA LEU A 239 8.36 -23.65 -30.63
C LEU A 239 8.86 -24.35 -31.93
N VAL A 240 10.09 -24.11 -32.35
CA VAL A 240 10.69 -24.79 -33.53
C VAL A 240 11.21 -26.18 -33.18
N ILE A 241 11.40 -26.47 -31.91
CA ILE A 241 11.99 -27.72 -31.42
C ILE A 241 10.90 -28.77 -31.21
N THR A 242 10.71 -29.67 -32.15
CA THR A 242 9.65 -30.71 -32.12
C THR A 242 9.77 -31.67 -30.93
N THR A 243 10.97 -31.91 -30.40
CA THR A 243 11.17 -32.68 -29.16
C THR A 243 10.46 -32.04 -27.93
N LEU A 244 10.36 -30.71 -27.88
CA LEU A 244 9.60 -30.03 -26.84
C LEU A 244 8.09 -30.26 -26.97
N TRP A 245 7.57 -30.47 -28.17
CA TRP A 245 6.16 -30.79 -28.39
C TRP A 245 5.80 -32.12 -27.76
N VAL A 246 6.61 -33.16 -28.04
CA VAL A 246 6.44 -34.51 -27.47
C VAL A 246 6.64 -34.47 -25.93
N LEU A 247 7.60 -33.69 -25.46
CA LEU A 247 7.81 -33.51 -24.00
C LEU A 247 6.61 -32.84 -23.36
N ALA A 248 6.10 -31.75 -23.92
CA ALA A 248 4.93 -31.01 -23.40
C ALA A 248 3.69 -31.91 -23.29
N ASP A 249 3.49 -32.77 -24.28
CA ASP A 249 2.39 -33.73 -24.35
C ASP A 249 2.55 -34.84 -23.27
N SER A 250 3.77 -35.28 -23.02
CA SER A 250 4.07 -36.34 -22.04
C SER A 250 4.08 -35.83 -20.58
N VAL A 251 4.23 -34.50 -20.37
CA VAL A 251 4.32 -33.90 -19.05
C VAL A 251 2.93 -33.63 -18.49
N GLY A 252 2.57 -34.27 -17.39
CA GLY A 252 1.31 -34.00 -16.72
C GLY A 252 1.24 -32.59 -16.11
N TRP A 253 0.00 -32.10 -15.96
CA TRP A 253 -0.29 -30.74 -15.46
C TRP A 253 0.40 -30.39 -14.14
N ALA A 254 0.59 -31.36 -13.24
CA ALA A 254 1.25 -31.15 -11.95
C ALA A 254 2.73 -30.80 -12.12
N ARG A 255 3.42 -31.41 -13.09
CA ARG A 255 4.83 -31.08 -13.40
C ARG A 255 4.93 -29.74 -14.12
N LEU A 256 4.00 -29.39 -15.01
CA LEU A 256 3.93 -28.06 -15.63
C LEU A 256 3.72 -26.98 -14.58
N LEU A 257 2.85 -27.21 -13.62
CA LEU A 257 2.65 -26.28 -12.50
C LEU A 257 3.93 -26.13 -11.65
N LEU A 258 4.61 -27.24 -11.34
CA LEU A 258 5.86 -27.20 -10.61
C LEU A 258 6.93 -26.40 -11.38
N LEU A 259 7.07 -26.63 -12.67
CA LEU A 259 8.03 -25.88 -13.52
C LEU A 259 7.70 -24.40 -13.55
N MET A 260 6.42 -24.04 -13.71
CA MET A 260 5.96 -22.66 -13.66
C MET A 260 6.32 -21.98 -12.32
N VAL A 261 5.96 -22.63 -11.21
CA VAL A 261 6.25 -22.07 -9.87
C VAL A 261 7.76 -21.93 -9.67
N THR A 262 8.55 -22.93 -10.07
CA THR A 262 10.01 -22.88 -9.96
C THR A 262 10.59 -21.74 -10.80
N ALA A 263 10.11 -21.54 -12.03
CA ALA A 263 10.54 -20.47 -12.91
C ALA A 263 10.21 -19.08 -12.33
N ILE A 264 8.98 -18.89 -11.81
CA ILE A 264 8.57 -17.66 -11.15
C ILE A 264 9.42 -17.38 -9.91
N VAL A 265 9.62 -18.38 -9.04
CA VAL A 265 10.44 -18.24 -7.82
C VAL A 265 11.89 -17.90 -8.18
N ALA A 266 12.47 -18.58 -9.17
CA ALA A 266 13.82 -18.30 -9.63
C ALA A 266 13.96 -16.87 -10.16
N MET A 267 13.02 -16.40 -10.96
CA MET A 267 12.97 -15.02 -11.48
C MET A 267 12.84 -13.99 -10.36
N VAL A 268 11.93 -14.22 -9.39
CA VAL A 268 11.76 -13.34 -8.23
C VAL A 268 13.03 -13.28 -7.40
N ALA A 269 13.63 -14.43 -7.07
CA ALA A 269 14.87 -14.50 -6.31
C ALA A 269 16.00 -13.76 -7.03
N TRP A 270 16.12 -13.97 -8.34
CA TRP A 270 17.09 -13.28 -9.17
C TRP A 270 16.95 -11.76 -9.11
N ILE A 271 15.73 -11.24 -9.33
CA ILE A 271 15.45 -9.78 -9.28
C ILE A 271 15.81 -9.22 -7.91
N ILE A 272 15.42 -9.89 -6.82
CA ILE A 272 15.69 -9.42 -5.46
C ILE A 272 17.20 -9.34 -5.21
N VAL A 273 17.97 -10.35 -5.65
CA VAL A 273 19.42 -10.39 -5.47
C VAL A 273 20.13 -9.39 -6.38
N ALA A 274 19.79 -9.38 -7.68
CA ALA A 274 20.43 -8.53 -8.68
C ALA A 274 20.24 -7.03 -8.41
N HIS A 275 19.08 -6.64 -7.90
CA HIS A 275 18.74 -5.24 -7.62
C HIS A 275 18.88 -4.86 -6.14
N HIS A 276 19.49 -5.71 -5.31
CA HIS A 276 19.73 -5.46 -3.88
C HIS A 276 18.47 -4.99 -3.11
N LEU A 277 17.31 -5.60 -3.40
CA LEU A 277 16.02 -5.20 -2.81
C LEU A 277 15.84 -5.72 -1.37
N TRP A 278 16.76 -6.55 -0.87
CA TRP A 278 16.68 -7.12 0.46
C TRP A 278 17.23 -6.15 1.51
N GLU A 279 16.40 -5.71 2.45
CA GLU A 279 16.81 -4.85 3.56
C GLU A 279 17.42 -5.69 4.68
N ARG A 280 18.60 -5.28 5.14
CA ARG A 280 19.29 -5.87 6.28
C ARG A 280 19.19 -4.89 7.44
N PRO A 281 18.54 -5.26 8.56
CA PRO A 281 18.43 -4.39 9.72
C PRO A 281 19.81 -4.27 10.41
N GLU A 282 20.18 -3.06 10.77
CA GLU A 282 21.39 -2.78 11.56
C GLU A 282 21.09 -2.85 13.05
N ASP A 283 19.84 -2.59 13.47
CA ASP A 283 19.37 -2.59 14.85
C ASP A 283 18.30 -3.67 15.13
N PRO A 284 18.25 -4.25 16.35
CA PRO A 284 17.24 -5.23 16.76
C PRO A 284 15.80 -4.71 16.69
N ASP A 285 15.57 -3.43 16.92
CA ASP A 285 14.23 -2.83 16.83
C ASP A 285 13.74 -2.66 15.39
N GLN A 286 14.67 -2.49 14.44
CA GLN A 286 14.38 -2.42 13.01
C GLN A 286 14.10 -3.80 12.40
N GLN A 287 14.45 -4.91 13.09
CA GLN A 287 14.33 -6.27 12.56
C GLN A 287 12.88 -6.66 12.21
N LYS A 288 11.90 -6.22 13.01
CA LYS A 288 10.47 -6.47 12.75
C LYS A 288 9.98 -5.72 11.51
N TRP A 289 10.49 -4.51 11.31
CA TRP A 289 10.15 -3.66 10.17
C TRP A 289 10.82 -4.16 8.89
N ALA A 290 12.08 -4.54 8.95
CA ALA A 290 12.81 -5.12 7.82
C ALA A 290 12.12 -6.40 7.31
N ALA A 291 11.64 -7.28 8.20
CA ALA A 291 10.90 -8.47 7.80
C ALA A 291 9.58 -8.12 7.06
N LEU A 292 8.87 -7.08 7.52
CA LEU A 292 7.65 -6.61 6.85
C LEU A 292 7.98 -6.03 5.46
N TYR A 293 8.96 -5.15 5.37
CA TYR A 293 9.36 -4.50 4.12
C TYR A 293 9.88 -5.52 3.11
N ASN A 294 10.71 -6.46 3.54
CA ASN A 294 11.18 -7.58 2.71
C ASN A 294 10.00 -8.43 2.21
N GLY A 295 9.03 -8.75 3.09
CA GLY A 295 7.82 -9.48 2.69
C GLY A 295 6.99 -8.75 1.64
N VAL A 296 6.84 -7.43 1.78
CA VAL A 296 6.13 -6.59 0.79
C VAL A 296 6.90 -6.50 -0.52
N SER A 297 8.23 -6.34 -0.46
CA SER A 297 9.08 -6.32 -1.66
C SER A 297 8.98 -7.64 -2.43
N VAL A 298 9.08 -8.78 -1.74
CA VAL A 298 8.89 -10.11 -2.34
C VAL A 298 7.51 -10.22 -3.00
N LEU A 299 6.45 -9.82 -2.31
CA LEU A 299 5.08 -9.94 -2.84
C LEU A 299 4.83 -8.99 -4.03
N THR A 300 5.40 -7.77 -3.99
CA THR A 300 5.31 -6.81 -5.10
C THR A 300 6.03 -7.33 -6.33
N VAL A 301 7.28 -7.79 -6.17
CA VAL A 301 8.08 -8.37 -7.27
C VAL A 301 7.39 -9.62 -7.81
N THR A 302 6.91 -10.51 -6.93
CA THR A 302 6.15 -11.72 -7.34
C THR A 302 4.93 -11.35 -8.19
N SER A 303 4.16 -10.34 -7.76
CA SER A 303 2.99 -9.87 -8.51
C SER A 303 3.37 -9.35 -9.91
N ALA A 304 4.47 -8.59 -10.01
CA ALA A 304 4.96 -8.07 -11.28
C ALA A 304 5.46 -9.22 -12.19
N VAL A 305 6.20 -10.18 -11.65
CA VAL A 305 6.69 -11.37 -12.39
C VAL A 305 5.53 -12.24 -12.87
N VAL A 306 4.50 -12.46 -12.06
CA VAL A 306 3.29 -13.20 -12.46
C VAL A 306 2.57 -12.50 -13.61
N CYS A 307 2.45 -11.17 -13.58
CA CYS A 307 1.88 -10.41 -14.69
C CYS A 307 2.75 -10.53 -15.95
N ALA A 308 4.08 -10.42 -15.82
CA ALA A 308 5.01 -10.59 -16.95
C ALA A 308 4.94 -12.02 -17.53
N TYR A 309 4.87 -13.03 -16.66
CA TYR A 309 4.68 -14.42 -17.08
C TYR A 309 3.36 -14.62 -17.85
N ALA A 310 2.25 -14.06 -17.37
CA ALA A 310 0.97 -14.15 -18.05
C ALA A 310 1.00 -13.51 -19.45
N ILE A 311 1.67 -12.36 -19.59
CA ILE A 311 1.89 -11.70 -20.87
C ILE A 311 2.75 -12.59 -21.79
N LEU A 312 3.87 -13.10 -21.27
CA LEU A 312 4.77 -13.99 -22.01
C LEU A 312 4.06 -15.26 -22.47
N PHE A 313 3.29 -15.90 -21.58
CA PHE A 313 2.48 -17.07 -21.92
C PHE A 313 1.49 -16.78 -23.04
N ALA A 314 0.75 -15.65 -22.96
CA ALA A 314 -0.20 -15.27 -23.99
C ALA A 314 0.48 -15.01 -25.36
N LEU A 315 1.66 -14.37 -25.35
CA LEU A 315 2.44 -14.14 -26.56
C LEU A 315 2.95 -15.44 -27.18
N ILE A 316 3.46 -16.37 -26.37
CA ILE A 316 3.93 -17.69 -26.83
C ILE A 316 2.76 -18.53 -27.34
N LEU A 317 1.59 -18.49 -26.66
CA LEU A 317 0.39 -19.18 -27.11
C LEU A 317 -0.08 -18.66 -28.47
N LEU A 318 -0.10 -17.34 -28.64
CA LEU A 318 -0.42 -16.72 -29.92
C LEU A 318 0.59 -17.14 -31.01
N ALA A 319 1.88 -17.11 -30.70
CA ALA A 319 2.92 -17.56 -31.63
C ALA A 319 2.77 -19.05 -31.98
N ALA A 320 2.54 -19.91 -30.98
CA ALA A 320 2.30 -21.34 -31.22
C ALA A 320 1.08 -21.56 -32.14
N TRP A 321 -0.02 -20.85 -31.89
CA TRP A 321 -1.23 -20.94 -32.72
C TRP A 321 -1.00 -20.49 -34.17
N VAL A 322 -0.20 -19.46 -34.40
CA VAL A 322 0.08 -18.91 -35.72
C VAL A 322 1.14 -19.72 -36.47
N PHE A 323 2.24 -20.13 -35.80
CA PHE A 323 3.39 -20.73 -36.43
C PHE A 323 3.37 -22.25 -36.48
N VAL A 324 2.60 -22.94 -35.64
CA VAL A 324 2.54 -24.40 -35.57
C VAL A 324 1.25 -24.89 -36.23
N PRO A 325 1.30 -25.39 -37.51
CA PRO A 325 0.11 -25.90 -38.17
C PRO A 325 -0.42 -27.14 -37.44
N GLY A 326 -1.73 -27.20 -37.13
CA GLY A 326 -2.34 -28.29 -36.37
C GLY A 326 -2.13 -29.66 -37.00
N GLY A 327 -2.20 -29.79 -38.35
CA GLY A 327 -1.93 -31.03 -39.04
C GLY A 327 -0.49 -31.53 -38.91
N TYR A 328 0.50 -30.63 -38.90
CA TYR A 328 1.89 -31.00 -38.64
C TYR A 328 2.10 -31.37 -37.17
N PHE A 329 1.49 -30.63 -36.25
CA PHE A 329 1.53 -30.92 -34.81
C PHE A 329 0.95 -32.32 -34.52
N GLN A 330 -0.21 -32.65 -35.12
CA GLN A 330 -0.81 -33.96 -35.04
C GLN A 330 0.10 -35.07 -35.56
N THR A 331 0.81 -34.81 -36.66
CA THR A 331 1.74 -35.80 -37.27
C THR A 331 2.89 -36.12 -36.30
N ILE A 332 3.38 -35.10 -35.57
CA ILE A 332 4.47 -35.28 -34.59
C ILE A 332 3.98 -36.00 -33.33
N LEU A 333 2.83 -35.62 -32.78
CA LEU A 333 2.27 -36.18 -31.55
C LEU A 333 1.61 -37.55 -31.78
N LYS A 334 1.25 -37.89 -32.99
CA LYS A 334 0.58 -39.16 -33.41
C LYS A 334 -0.83 -39.34 -32.81
N HIS A 335 -1.47 -38.26 -32.41
CA HIS A 335 -2.86 -38.25 -31.96
C HIS A 335 -3.54 -36.91 -32.35
N PRO A 336 -4.90 -36.83 -32.31
CA PRO A 336 -5.60 -35.59 -32.63
C PRO A 336 -5.17 -34.45 -31.68
N VAL A 337 -4.91 -33.28 -32.28
CA VAL A 337 -4.46 -32.07 -31.57
C VAL A 337 -5.62 -31.08 -31.47
N GLY A 338 -5.92 -30.64 -30.26
CA GLY A 338 -6.87 -29.57 -29.99
C GLY A 338 -6.19 -28.35 -29.35
N PHE A 339 -6.97 -27.47 -28.74
CA PHE A 339 -6.45 -26.28 -28.09
C PHE A 339 -5.61 -26.61 -26.81
N GLY A 340 -5.91 -27.77 -26.19
CA GLY A 340 -5.18 -28.21 -24.98
C GLY A 340 -3.69 -28.44 -25.24
N GLU A 341 -3.32 -29.03 -26.35
CA GLU A 341 -1.92 -29.31 -26.71
C GLU A 341 -1.14 -28.01 -26.96
N TYR A 342 -1.78 -27.00 -27.55
CA TYR A 342 -1.20 -25.67 -27.68
C TYR A 342 -1.00 -25.00 -26.30
N LEU A 343 -1.94 -25.18 -25.36
CA LEU A 343 -1.79 -24.67 -23.99
C LEU A 343 -0.61 -25.33 -23.26
N THR A 344 -0.49 -26.66 -23.30
CA THR A 344 0.60 -27.39 -22.63
C THR A 344 1.96 -27.05 -23.22
N LEU A 345 2.07 -26.99 -24.57
CA LEU A 345 3.27 -26.55 -25.24
C LEU A 345 3.69 -25.13 -24.84
N SER A 346 2.74 -24.21 -24.90
CA SER A 346 2.99 -22.80 -24.55
C SER A 346 3.34 -22.65 -23.06
N TRP A 347 2.72 -23.46 -22.17
CA TRP A 347 3.04 -23.45 -20.76
C TRP A 347 4.47 -23.91 -20.49
N LEU A 348 4.88 -25.02 -21.10
CA LEU A 348 6.26 -25.50 -20.97
C LEU A 348 7.25 -24.47 -21.53
N ALA A 349 7.00 -23.96 -22.74
CA ALA A 349 7.86 -22.98 -23.40
C ALA A 349 7.97 -21.68 -22.59
N ALA A 350 6.85 -21.16 -22.04
CA ALA A 350 6.86 -19.96 -21.23
C ALA A 350 7.64 -20.16 -19.92
N SER A 351 7.51 -21.33 -19.28
CA SER A 351 8.25 -21.65 -18.05
C SER A 351 9.77 -21.70 -18.29
N LEU A 352 10.21 -22.34 -19.37
CA LEU A 352 11.63 -22.39 -19.76
C LEU A 352 12.15 -21.00 -20.16
N ALA A 353 11.36 -20.26 -20.93
CA ALA A 353 11.69 -18.91 -21.38
C ALA A 353 11.80 -17.92 -20.22
N THR A 354 10.99 -18.07 -19.16
CA THR A 354 11.06 -17.23 -17.96
C THR A 354 12.41 -17.40 -17.26
N VAL A 355 12.93 -18.62 -17.17
CA VAL A 355 14.27 -18.85 -16.59
C VAL A 355 15.35 -18.17 -17.44
N ALA A 356 15.28 -18.28 -18.77
CA ALA A 356 16.20 -17.58 -19.68
C ALA A 356 16.07 -16.05 -19.58
N GLY A 357 14.85 -15.56 -19.41
CA GLY A 357 14.55 -14.12 -19.19
C GLY A 357 15.13 -13.57 -17.89
N ALA A 358 15.31 -14.41 -16.85
CA ALA A 358 15.97 -13.99 -15.61
C ALA A 358 17.42 -13.52 -15.88
N LEU A 359 18.13 -14.15 -16.80
CA LEU A 359 19.46 -13.70 -17.23
C LEU A 359 19.39 -12.37 -17.98
N GLY A 360 18.34 -12.16 -18.78
CA GLY A 360 18.08 -10.88 -19.47
C GLY A 360 17.73 -9.73 -18.54
N ALA A 361 17.09 -10.02 -17.41
CA ALA A 361 16.72 -9.01 -16.41
C ALA A 361 17.93 -8.34 -15.74
N SER A 362 19.10 -8.97 -15.76
CA SER A 362 20.36 -8.36 -15.27
C SER A 362 20.86 -7.21 -16.17
N LEU A 363 20.32 -7.09 -17.37
CA LEU A 363 20.65 -6.02 -18.33
C LEU A 363 19.66 -4.83 -18.26
N GLU A 364 18.67 -4.91 -17.40
CA GLU A 364 17.70 -3.85 -17.18
C GLU A 364 18.25 -2.69 -16.37
N ASP A 365 17.63 -1.51 -16.54
CA ASP A 365 17.97 -0.31 -15.80
C ASP A 365 17.67 -0.49 -14.29
N GLU A 366 18.72 -0.60 -13.49
CA GLU A 366 18.68 -0.81 -12.04
C GLU A 366 17.83 0.27 -11.33
N GLU A 367 17.91 1.50 -11.80
CA GLU A 367 17.20 2.63 -11.19
C GLU A 367 15.68 2.50 -11.35
N THR A 368 15.20 2.01 -12.49
CA THR A 368 13.75 1.84 -12.75
C THR A 368 13.15 0.75 -11.87
N VAL A 369 13.85 -0.37 -11.67
CA VAL A 369 13.41 -1.46 -10.79
C VAL A 369 13.43 -1.03 -9.32
N ARG A 370 14.49 -0.33 -8.91
CA ARG A 370 14.62 0.18 -7.53
C ARG A 370 13.58 1.24 -7.19
N LYS A 371 13.29 2.18 -8.10
CA LYS A 371 12.24 3.21 -7.93
C LYS A 371 10.85 2.60 -7.68
N ALA A 372 10.58 1.44 -8.23
CA ALA A 372 9.32 0.74 -8.04
C ALA A 372 9.27 -0.04 -6.70
N SER A 373 10.41 -0.23 -6.00
CA SER A 373 10.44 -0.89 -4.70
C SER A 373 10.04 0.07 -3.57
N TYR A 374 9.34 -0.47 -2.57
CA TYR A 374 8.82 0.32 -1.46
C TYR A 374 9.95 0.96 -0.61
N GLY A 375 10.96 0.21 -0.25
CA GLY A 375 12.07 0.67 0.59
C GLY A 375 12.92 1.77 -0.05
N TYR A 376 13.09 1.73 -1.39
CA TYR A 376 13.82 2.79 -2.10
C TYR A 376 13.07 4.11 -2.10
N ARG A 377 11.75 4.10 -2.31
CA ARG A 377 10.92 5.32 -2.26
C ARG A 377 10.97 5.97 -0.89
N GLN A 378 11.01 5.16 0.16
CA GLN A 378 11.09 5.64 1.53
C GLN A 378 12.46 6.26 1.85
N ARG A 379 13.57 5.62 1.46
CA ARG A 379 14.92 6.18 1.64
C ARG A 379 15.08 7.53 0.93
N ARG A 380 14.62 7.64 -0.30
CA ARG A 380 14.70 8.88 -1.06
C ARG A 380 13.87 10.03 -0.46
N ARG A 381 12.77 9.72 0.24
CA ARG A 381 12.01 10.72 1.00
C ARG A 381 12.82 11.23 2.19
N HIS A 382 13.52 10.37 2.92
CA HIS A 382 14.42 10.77 4.00
C HIS A 382 15.61 11.61 3.51
N GLU A 383 16.26 11.19 2.42
CA GLU A 383 17.39 11.93 1.84
C GLU A 383 16.99 13.35 1.39
N ASN A 384 15.77 13.52 0.86
CA ASN A 384 15.27 14.85 0.49
C ASN A 384 14.94 15.71 1.71
N ASP A 385 14.43 15.12 2.81
CA ASP A 385 14.19 15.81 4.08
C ASP A 385 15.50 16.34 4.69
N ASP A 386 16.55 15.53 4.68
CA ASP A 386 17.87 15.90 5.21
C ASP A 386 18.52 17.01 4.37
N ALA A 387 18.23 17.05 3.06
CA ALA A 387 18.73 18.07 2.15
C ALA A 387 17.98 19.42 2.26
N GLU A 388 16.69 19.41 2.65
CA GLU A 388 15.90 20.63 2.89
C GLU A 388 16.12 21.23 4.29
N THR A 389 16.73 20.46 5.21
CA THR A 389 17.00 20.89 6.60
C THR A 389 18.42 21.43 6.77
N GLN A 390 19.30 21.34 5.76
CA GLN A 390 20.65 21.93 5.71
C GLN A 390 20.66 23.25 4.92
#